data_29cffad424516bb126074c880fb04c84
#
_entry.id   29cffad424516bb126074c880fb04c84
#
_cell.length_a   1.000
_cell.length_b   1.000
_cell.length_c   1.000
_cell.angle_alpha   90.00
_cell.angle_beta   90.00
_cell.angle_gamma   90.00
#
_symmetry.space_group_name_H-M   'P 1'
#
loop_
_entity.id
_entity.type
_entity.pdbx_description
1 polymer ?
#
loop_
_entity_poly.entity_id
_entity_poly.type
_entity_poly.pdbx_seq_one_letter_code
_entity_poly.pdbx_strand_id
1 'polypeptide(L)'
;MDFWHDSAVQKRWLLRLTLFIGLLLVPIFVLAVFARPSADDYIYAARTHAVMQQYGFDLPRLLKAAWDTNVYYFENWQGLYVSGFLLAWQPAIFGNAWYGVTLLCVLVPLFFCLYGACRCVVRRLDQAQKLLPWALALLVCFAFIEGMPAP
;
A
#
# COMPACT_ATOMS: atom_id res chain seq x y z
N MET A 1 33.13 -24.60 11.27
CA MET A 1 32.94 -23.13 11.44
C MET A 1 31.45 -22.85 11.28
N ASP A 2 30.71 -22.88 12.42
CA ASP A 2 29.23 -22.84 12.38
C ASP A 2 28.71 -21.40 12.37
N PHE A 3 29.03 -20.70 11.28
CA PHE A 3 28.58 -19.33 11.02
C PHE A 3 27.06 -19.13 11.19
N TRP A 4 26.30 -20.18 10.90
CA TRP A 4 24.82 -20.18 10.97
C TRP A 4 24.26 -20.40 12.37
N HIS A 5 25.08 -20.82 13.36
CA HIS A 5 24.62 -21.08 14.73
C HIS A 5 24.85 -19.90 15.69
N ASP A 6 25.62 -18.87 15.28
CA ASP A 6 25.82 -17.67 16.10
C ASP A 6 24.62 -16.71 15.95
N SER A 7 23.78 -16.65 16.96
CA SER A 7 22.60 -15.79 17.02
C SER A 7 22.91 -14.29 16.86
N ALA A 8 24.10 -13.85 17.31
CA ALA A 8 24.52 -12.45 17.19
C ALA A 8 24.90 -12.09 15.75
N VAL A 9 25.54 -13.02 15.04
CA VAL A 9 25.88 -12.84 13.62
C VAL A 9 24.61 -12.83 12.77
N GLN A 10 23.70 -13.76 12.97
CA GLN A 10 22.41 -13.80 12.26
C GLN A 10 21.62 -12.50 12.47
N LYS A 11 21.55 -11.98 13.70
CA LYS A 11 20.85 -10.73 13.99
C LYS A 11 21.46 -9.52 13.26
N ARG A 12 22.79 -9.44 13.17
CA ARG A 12 23.49 -8.37 12.43
C ARG A 12 23.20 -8.45 10.93
N TRP A 13 23.20 -9.65 10.36
CA TRP A 13 22.86 -9.86 8.95
C TRP A 13 21.43 -9.52 8.64
N LEU A 14 20.46 -9.94 9.46
CA LEU A 14 19.05 -9.59 9.29
C LEU A 14 18.85 -8.07 9.41
N LEU A 15 19.52 -7.41 10.32
CA LEU A 15 19.44 -5.96 10.44
C LEU A 15 19.99 -5.26 9.18
N ARG A 16 21.15 -5.69 8.67
CA ARG A 16 21.74 -5.14 7.45
C ARG A 16 20.81 -5.35 6.24
N LEU A 17 20.24 -6.55 6.10
CA LEU A 17 19.30 -6.87 5.05
C LEU A 17 18.05 -6.00 5.14
N THR A 18 17.48 -5.86 6.33
CA THR A 18 16.30 -5.02 6.57
C THR A 18 16.57 -3.56 6.20
N LEU A 19 17.73 -3.02 6.62
CA LEU A 19 18.14 -1.65 6.28
C LEU A 19 18.38 -1.48 4.77
N PHE A 20 19.02 -2.45 4.13
CA PHE A 20 19.26 -2.44 2.68
C PHE A 20 17.95 -2.44 1.88
N ILE A 21 17.01 -3.33 2.20
CA ILE A 21 15.71 -3.37 1.53
C ILE A 21 14.93 -2.09 1.83
N GLY A 22 14.95 -1.59 3.07
CA GLY A 22 14.35 -0.31 3.42
C GLY A 22 14.91 0.85 2.58
N LEU A 23 16.22 0.88 2.35
CA LEU A 23 16.86 1.88 1.49
C LEU A 23 16.42 1.76 0.02
N LEU A 24 16.21 0.54 -0.49
CA LEU A 24 15.69 0.31 -1.84
C LEU A 24 14.25 0.80 -2.03
N LEU A 25 13.47 0.91 -0.96
CA LEU A 25 12.11 1.46 -1.01
C LEU A 25 12.08 3.00 -1.00
N VAL A 26 13.16 3.67 -0.59
CA VAL A 26 13.23 5.14 -0.51
C VAL A 26 12.88 5.84 -1.85
N PRO A 27 13.42 5.42 -3.00
CA PRO A 27 13.09 6.03 -4.28
C PRO A 27 11.58 6.01 -4.58
N ILE A 28 10.88 4.95 -4.19
CA ILE A 28 9.43 4.80 -4.41
C ILE A 28 8.68 5.87 -3.61
N PHE A 29 9.05 6.10 -2.34
CA PHE A 29 8.46 7.17 -1.53
C PHE A 29 8.80 8.57 -2.05
N VAL A 30 10.02 8.76 -2.57
CA VAL A 30 10.40 10.02 -3.23
C VAL A 30 9.55 10.25 -4.48
N LEU A 31 9.37 9.25 -5.33
CA LEU A 31 8.53 9.34 -6.51
C LEU A 31 7.06 9.59 -6.17
N ALA A 32 6.56 9.06 -5.04
CA ALA A 32 5.19 9.32 -4.58
C ALA A 32 4.91 10.81 -4.36
N VAL A 33 5.90 11.59 -3.94
CA VAL A 33 5.74 13.06 -3.77
C VAL A 33 5.45 13.75 -5.10
N PHE A 34 5.97 13.21 -6.19
CA PHE A 34 5.76 13.73 -7.55
C PHE A 34 4.57 13.08 -8.27
N ALA A 35 3.99 12.03 -7.69
CA ALA A 35 2.84 11.35 -8.29
C ALA A 35 1.65 12.29 -8.43
N ARG A 36 0.95 12.18 -9.56
CA ARG A 36 -0.26 12.95 -9.87
C ARG A 36 -1.32 12.00 -10.38
N PRO A 37 -2.61 12.30 -10.13
CA PRO A 37 -3.69 11.48 -10.68
C PRO A 37 -3.61 11.43 -12.21
N SER A 38 -3.88 10.27 -12.77
CA SER A 38 -4.04 10.04 -14.21
C SER A 38 -5.51 10.13 -14.64
N ALA A 39 -5.79 9.94 -15.92
CA ALA A 39 -7.15 10.06 -16.46
C ALA A 39 -8.18 9.21 -15.70
N ASP A 40 -7.86 7.94 -15.45
CA ASP A 40 -8.76 7.02 -14.77
C ASP A 40 -9.03 7.43 -13.32
N ASP A 41 -8.00 7.94 -12.63
CA ASP A 41 -8.14 8.41 -11.25
C ASP A 41 -9.15 9.57 -11.15
N TYR A 42 -9.13 10.49 -12.12
CA TYR A 42 -10.11 11.58 -12.18
C TYR A 42 -11.52 11.07 -12.45
N ILE A 43 -11.66 10.06 -13.32
CA ILE A 43 -12.96 9.47 -13.65
C ILE A 43 -13.59 8.81 -12.41
N TYR A 44 -12.83 7.99 -11.68
CA TYR A 44 -13.33 7.34 -10.47
C TYR A 44 -13.60 8.32 -9.33
N ALA A 45 -12.79 9.36 -9.17
CA ALA A 45 -12.94 10.36 -8.11
C ALA A 45 -13.94 11.49 -8.46
N ALA A 46 -14.48 11.56 -9.66
CA ALA A 46 -15.28 12.70 -10.12
C ALA A 46 -16.45 13.04 -9.19
N ARG A 47 -17.23 12.07 -8.75
CA ARG A 47 -18.39 12.30 -7.89
C ARG A 47 -18.00 12.71 -6.48
N THR A 48 -16.98 12.06 -5.90
CA THR A 48 -16.48 12.38 -4.56
C THR A 48 -15.81 13.75 -4.55
N HIS A 49 -15.07 14.09 -5.60
CA HIS A 49 -14.47 15.41 -5.78
C HIS A 49 -15.52 16.51 -5.89
N ALA A 50 -16.59 16.29 -6.66
CA ALA A 50 -17.71 17.24 -6.76
C ALA A 50 -18.39 17.48 -5.41
N VAL A 51 -18.62 16.42 -4.62
CA VAL A 51 -19.16 16.54 -3.26
C VAL A 51 -18.21 17.35 -2.37
N MET A 52 -16.90 17.07 -2.45
CA MET A 52 -15.89 17.79 -1.67
C MET A 52 -15.85 19.28 -2.02
N GLN A 53 -15.98 19.63 -3.30
CA GLN A 53 -16.01 21.04 -3.73
C GLN A 53 -17.29 21.77 -3.32
N GLN A 54 -18.44 21.08 -3.37
CA GLN A 54 -19.73 21.71 -3.11
C GLN A 54 -20.06 21.82 -1.62
N TYR A 55 -19.73 20.82 -0.82
CA TYR A 55 -20.15 20.68 0.58
C TYR A 55 -18.97 20.64 1.57
N GLY A 56 -17.73 20.60 1.07
CA GLY A 56 -16.57 20.37 1.91
C GLY A 56 -16.50 18.93 2.39
N PHE A 57 -15.84 18.70 3.53
CA PHE A 57 -15.71 17.37 4.12
C PHE A 57 -17.00 16.93 4.81
N ASP A 58 -17.87 16.28 4.08
CA ASP A 58 -19.08 15.64 4.54
C ASP A 58 -18.97 14.12 4.34
N LEU A 59 -18.58 13.42 5.41
CA LEU A 59 -18.29 11.97 5.35
C LEU A 59 -19.47 11.13 4.82
N PRO A 60 -20.73 11.30 5.29
CA PRO A 60 -21.86 10.55 4.75
C PRO A 60 -22.07 10.74 3.24
N ARG A 61 -21.98 11.98 2.76
CA ARG A 61 -22.14 12.30 1.34
C ARG A 61 -20.98 11.75 0.48
N LEU A 62 -19.76 11.86 1.00
CA LEU A 62 -18.57 11.33 0.33
C LEU A 62 -18.64 9.79 0.23
N LEU A 63 -19.00 9.10 1.31
CA LEU A 63 -19.20 7.65 1.28
C LEU A 63 -20.28 7.22 0.31
N LYS A 64 -21.40 7.97 0.30
CA LYS A 64 -22.48 7.71 -0.67
C LYS A 64 -21.99 7.91 -2.11
N ALA A 65 -21.29 9.00 -2.41
CA ALA A 65 -20.77 9.26 -3.75
C ALA A 65 -19.75 8.20 -4.21
N ALA A 66 -18.88 7.72 -3.31
CA ALA A 66 -17.96 6.63 -3.60
C ALA A 66 -18.71 5.32 -3.87
N TRP A 67 -19.74 5.02 -3.08
CA TRP A 67 -20.58 3.85 -3.28
C TRP A 67 -21.33 3.92 -4.61
N ASP A 68 -21.98 5.05 -4.92
CA ASP A 68 -22.72 5.25 -6.18
C ASP A 68 -21.77 5.15 -7.40
N THR A 69 -20.52 5.60 -7.27
CA THR A 69 -19.49 5.40 -8.30
C THR A 69 -19.16 3.92 -8.47
N ASN A 70 -18.96 3.20 -7.37
CA ASN A 70 -18.64 1.79 -7.40
C ASN A 70 -19.76 0.95 -8.02
N VAL A 71 -21.02 1.21 -7.65
CA VAL A 71 -22.21 0.55 -8.23
C VAL A 71 -22.29 0.82 -9.73
N TYR A 72 -22.10 2.09 -10.15
CA TYR A 72 -22.14 2.44 -11.57
C TYR A 72 -21.11 1.66 -12.40
N TYR A 73 -19.85 1.55 -11.95
CA TYR A 73 -18.82 0.81 -12.68
C TYR A 73 -19.02 -0.69 -12.60
N PHE A 74 -19.55 -1.19 -11.50
CA PHE A 74 -19.92 -2.60 -11.38
C PHE A 74 -20.98 -3.02 -12.39
N GLU A 75 -22.00 -2.18 -12.58
CA GLU A 75 -23.12 -2.48 -13.48
C GLU A 75 -22.80 -2.24 -14.96
N ASN A 76 -21.93 -1.27 -15.26
CA ASN A 76 -21.77 -0.79 -16.64
C ASN A 76 -20.42 -1.12 -17.28
N TRP A 77 -19.42 -1.56 -16.52
CA TRP A 77 -18.09 -1.82 -17.08
C TRP A 77 -17.43 -3.08 -16.56
N GLN A 78 -16.97 -3.08 -15.32
CA GLN A 78 -16.20 -4.17 -14.73
C GLN A 78 -16.70 -4.45 -13.32
N GLY A 79 -16.66 -5.72 -12.91
CA GLY A 79 -16.98 -6.13 -11.54
C GLY A 79 -15.93 -5.71 -10.51
N LEU A 80 -15.55 -4.44 -10.51
CA LEU A 80 -14.64 -3.86 -9.53
C LEU A 80 -15.39 -3.57 -8.23
N TYR A 81 -15.31 -4.47 -7.26
CA TYR A 81 -16.01 -4.31 -5.99
C TYR A 81 -15.31 -3.32 -5.06
N VAL A 82 -14.17 -3.73 -4.49
CA VAL A 82 -13.46 -2.96 -3.48
C VAL A 82 -12.56 -1.91 -4.12
N SER A 83 -11.91 -2.24 -5.24
CA SER A 83 -10.97 -1.33 -5.91
C SER A 83 -11.67 -0.08 -6.45
N GLY A 84 -12.86 -0.22 -7.06
CA GLY A 84 -13.64 0.93 -7.53
C GLY A 84 -14.03 1.88 -6.39
N PHE A 85 -14.42 1.33 -5.23
CA PHE A 85 -14.69 2.13 -4.03
C PHE A 85 -13.44 2.85 -3.52
N LEU A 86 -12.30 2.15 -3.44
CA LEU A 86 -11.03 2.74 -2.98
C LEU A 86 -10.52 3.81 -3.93
N LEU A 87 -10.66 3.61 -5.26
CA LEU A 87 -10.30 4.61 -6.26
C LEU A 87 -11.20 5.85 -6.18
N ALA A 88 -12.50 5.68 -5.91
CA ALA A 88 -13.41 6.81 -5.70
C ALA A 88 -13.12 7.58 -4.40
N TRP A 89 -12.50 6.94 -3.41
CA TRP A 89 -12.15 7.49 -2.10
C TRP A 89 -10.66 7.82 -1.97
N GLN A 90 -9.97 8.05 -3.08
CA GLN A 90 -8.53 8.34 -3.05
C GLN A 90 -8.21 9.71 -2.45
N PRO A 91 -7.03 9.92 -1.82
CA PRO A 91 -6.63 11.18 -1.23
C PRO A 91 -6.62 12.38 -2.17
N ALA A 92 -6.54 12.18 -3.49
CA ALA A 92 -6.61 13.25 -4.48
C ALA A 92 -7.94 14.04 -4.47
N ILE A 93 -9.01 13.54 -3.84
CA ILE A 93 -10.25 14.31 -3.63
C ILE A 93 -10.03 15.58 -2.80
N PHE A 94 -8.99 15.61 -1.95
CA PHE A 94 -8.58 16.78 -1.16
C PHE A 94 -7.68 17.74 -1.95
N GLY A 95 -7.20 17.32 -3.11
CA GLY A 95 -6.31 18.07 -3.99
C GLY A 95 -5.22 17.19 -4.60
N ASN A 96 -4.76 17.55 -5.80
CA ASN A 96 -3.80 16.73 -6.56
C ASN A 96 -2.48 16.46 -5.83
N ALA A 97 -2.06 17.35 -4.91
CA ALA A 97 -0.85 17.16 -4.11
C ALA A 97 -0.95 15.99 -3.12
N TRP A 98 -2.19 15.60 -2.73
CA TRP A 98 -2.42 14.51 -1.80
C TRP A 98 -2.41 13.13 -2.46
N TYR A 99 -2.34 13.08 -3.80
CA TYR A 99 -2.36 11.80 -4.53
C TYR A 99 -1.25 10.84 -4.08
N GLY A 100 -0.06 11.35 -3.83
CA GLY A 100 1.06 10.54 -3.33
C GLY A 100 0.78 9.81 -2.01
N VAL A 101 -0.15 10.29 -1.19
CA VAL A 101 -0.58 9.61 0.05
C VAL A 101 -1.30 8.29 -0.27
N THR A 102 -1.86 8.13 -1.46
CA THR A 102 -2.49 6.87 -1.92
C THR A 102 -1.51 5.71 -1.81
N LEU A 103 -0.24 5.93 -2.19
CA LEU A 103 0.80 4.91 -2.07
C LEU A 103 0.96 4.44 -0.62
N LEU A 104 0.99 5.37 0.34
CA LEU A 104 1.08 5.04 1.76
C LEU A 104 -0.17 4.29 2.25
N CYS A 105 -1.36 4.72 1.82
CA CYS A 105 -2.62 4.07 2.16
C CYS A 105 -2.70 2.61 1.67
N VAL A 106 -1.99 2.26 0.61
CA VAL A 106 -1.92 0.90 0.09
C VAL A 106 -0.75 0.11 0.70
N LEU A 107 0.46 0.69 0.69
CA LEU A 107 1.66 -0.04 1.12
C LEU A 107 1.71 -0.30 2.63
N VAL A 108 1.21 0.62 3.45
CA VAL A 108 1.26 0.45 4.91
C VAL A 108 0.38 -0.73 5.37
N PRO A 109 -0.91 -0.82 5.00
CA PRO A 109 -1.72 -1.99 5.34
C PRO A 109 -1.16 -3.28 4.74
N LEU A 110 -0.71 -3.26 3.48
CA LEU A 110 -0.09 -4.41 2.84
C LEU A 110 1.10 -4.92 3.64
N PHE A 111 2.00 -4.02 4.04
CA PHE A 111 3.16 -4.36 4.86
C PHE A 111 2.75 -5.03 6.18
N PHE A 112 1.78 -4.47 6.91
CA PHE A 112 1.32 -5.05 8.18
C PHE A 112 0.62 -6.39 8.00
N CYS A 113 -0.13 -6.59 6.93
CA CYS A 113 -0.71 -7.89 6.58
C CYS A 113 0.38 -8.94 6.31
N LEU A 114 1.38 -8.59 5.49
CA LEU A 114 2.52 -9.45 5.21
C LEU A 114 3.34 -9.75 6.45
N TYR A 115 3.60 -8.74 7.29
CA TYR A 115 4.28 -8.92 8.57
C TYR A 115 3.53 -9.91 9.47
N GLY A 116 2.21 -9.76 9.58
CA GLY A 116 1.36 -10.67 10.35
C GLY A 116 1.45 -12.11 9.84
N ALA A 117 1.35 -12.31 8.52
CA ALA A 117 1.47 -13.61 7.87
C ALA A 117 2.87 -14.23 8.11
N CYS A 118 3.94 -13.48 7.85
CA CYS A 118 5.31 -13.92 8.09
C CYS A 118 5.55 -14.27 9.56
N ARG A 119 5.01 -13.49 10.49
CA ARG A 119 5.11 -13.76 11.93
C ARG A 119 4.41 -15.07 12.31
N CYS A 120 3.25 -15.37 11.73
CA CYS A 120 2.54 -16.63 11.97
C CYS A 120 3.36 -17.82 11.48
N VAL A 121 3.96 -17.72 10.28
CA VAL A 121 4.81 -18.78 9.71
C VAL A 121 6.07 -18.97 10.55
N VAL A 122 6.79 -17.91 10.87
CA VAL A 122 8.04 -17.96 11.65
C VAL A 122 7.81 -18.55 13.04
N ARG A 123 6.69 -18.22 13.69
CA ARG A 123 6.32 -18.83 14.98
C ARG A 123 6.12 -20.35 14.89
N ARG A 124 5.52 -20.82 13.79
CA ARG A 124 5.32 -22.27 13.59
C ARG A 124 6.62 -23.02 13.34
N LEU A 125 7.64 -22.35 12.82
CA LEU A 125 8.97 -22.91 12.56
C LEU A 125 9.90 -22.83 13.77
N ASP A 126 9.38 -22.41 14.92
CA ASP A 126 10.14 -22.22 16.18
C ASP A 126 11.38 -21.29 16.04
N GLN A 127 11.33 -20.41 15.05
CA GLN A 127 12.39 -19.45 14.77
C GLN A 127 12.18 -18.21 15.63
N ALA A 128 12.91 -18.11 16.73
CA ALA A 128 12.73 -17.05 17.75
C ALA A 128 13.24 -15.65 17.35
N GLN A 129 13.73 -15.45 16.12
CA GLN A 129 14.31 -14.17 15.73
C GLN A 129 13.23 -13.14 15.39
N LYS A 130 13.07 -12.13 16.25
CA LYS A 130 12.08 -11.06 16.10
C LYS A 130 12.22 -10.23 14.81
N LEU A 131 13.42 -10.13 14.25
CA LEU A 131 13.69 -9.37 13.01
C LEU A 131 13.34 -10.13 11.73
N LEU A 132 13.27 -11.46 11.76
CA LEU A 132 13.02 -12.27 10.58
C LEU A 132 11.66 -11.97 9.92
N PRO A 133 10.52 -11.86 10.63
CA PRO A 133 9.25 -11.48 10.01
C PRO A 133 9.29 -10.09 9.36
N TRP A 134 10.03 -9.13 9.94
CA TRP A 134 10.20 -7.80 9.37
C TRP A 134 10.98 -7.84 8.06
N ALA A 135 12.12 -8.56 8.04
CA ALA A 135 12.94 -8.71 6.84
C ALA A 135 12.17 -9.39 5.71
N LEU A 136 11.43 -10.46 6.03
CA LEU A 136 10.61 -11.18 5.05
C LEU A 136 9.46 -10.31 4.52
N ALA A 137 8.75 -9.57 5.39
CA ALA A 137 7.67 -8.70 4.97
C ALA A 137 8.16 -7.59 4.03
N LEU A 138 9.30 -6.95 4.33
CA LEU A 138 9.93 -5.96 3.47
C LEU A 138 10.38 -6.55 2.14
N LEU A 139 10.97 -7.74 2.15
CA LEU A 139 11.42 -8.43 0.93
C LEU A 139 10.23 -8.76 0.02
N VAL A 140 9.13 -9.26 0.59
CA VAL A 140 7.91 -9.57 -0.19
C VAL A 140 7.26 -8.29 -0.71
N CYS A 141 7.20 -7.21 0.09
CA CYS A 141 6.72 -5.92 -0.38
C CYS A 141 7.57 -5.40 -1.56
N PHE A 142 8.89 -5.46 -1.44
CA PHE A 142 9.80 -5.05 -2.50
C PHE A 142 9.59 -5.89 -3.77
N ALA A 143 9.57 -7.22 -3.63
CA ALA A 143 9.34 -8.12 -4.77
C ALA A 143 7.97 -7.91 -5.43
N PHE A 144 6.94 -7.58 -4.65
CA PHE A 144 5.61 -7.26 -5.18
C PHE A 144 5.63 -5.98 -6.02
N ILE A 145 6.32 -4.94 -5.56
CA ILE A 145 6.43 -3.66 -6.28
C ILE A 145 7.22 -3.84 -7.57
N GLU A 146 8.38 -4.51 -7.52
CA GLU A 146 9.22 -4.76 -8.69
C GLU A 146 8.58 -5.74 -9.70
N GLY A 147 7.72 -6.64 -9.22
CA GLY A 147 6.99 -7.59 -10.06
C GLY A 147 5.77 -7.00 -10.78
N MET A 148 5.38 -5.76 -10.45
CA MET A 148 4.31 -5.09 -11.20
C MET A 148 4.82 -4.70 -12.59
N PRO A 149 4.11 -5.09 -13.67
CA PRO A 149 4.49 -4.64 -15.01
C PRO A 149 4.45 -3.10 -15.04
N ALA A 150 5.49 -2.50 -15.59
CA ALA A 150 5.46 -1.07 -15.88
C ALA A 150 4.31 -0.78 -16.86
N PRO A 151 3.56 0.30 -16.64
CA PRO A 151 2.45 0.70 -17.51
C PRO A 151 2.92 1.05 -18.94
#